data_7d275b385f7ee2ed14f5d08fea2b4a43
#
_entry.id   7d275b385f7ee2ed14f5d08fea2b4a43
#
_cell.length_a   1.000
_cell.length_b   1.000
_cell.length_c   1.000
_cell.angle_alpha   90.00
_cell.angle_beta   90.00
_cell.angle_gamma   90.00
#
_symmetry.space_group_name_H-M   'P 1'
#
loop_
_entity.id
_entity.type
_entity.pdbx_description
1 polymer ?
#
loop_
_entity_poly.entity_id
_entity_poly.type
_entity_poly.pdbx_seq_one_letter_code
_entity_poly.pdbx_strand_id
1 'polypeptide(L)'
;MEIRVRHLPVVSSEMELLGVLSEGQLLDADNPDVLVGTLIGVEPVSISEHAHVFEATKVLMDHNLTTLAVVSESGRYLGLVRRHDLFDRFARMLATQESGAIISLEIAERDAALSRIIHLFEQNDVRVLSLSTEAHNDAEGTIGVTIKVNVREVSRIKHLLDHNGYKVVAAFGEDEDPEDLLDRVQEFMRYLEV
;
A
#
# COMPACT_ATOMS: atom_id res chain seq x y z
N MET A 1 6.78 -22.04 -7.70
CA MET A 1 5.91 -21.00 -7.11
C MET A 1 4.80 -20.75 -8.13
N GLU A 2 3.58 -21.25 -7.87
CA GLU A 2 2.44 -21.00 -8.76
C GLU A 2 1.99 -19.56 -8.63
N ILE A 3 2.18 -18.79 -9.67
CA ILE A 3 1.72 -17.40 -9.73
C ILE A 3 0.25 -17.43 -10.16
N ARG A 4 -0.68 -17.39 -9.21
CA ARG A 4 -2.11 -17.30 -9.51
C ARG A 4 -2.46 -15.91 -10.03
N VAL A 5 -2.44 -15.78 -11.33
CA VAL A 5 -2.88 -14.57 -12.05
C VAL A 5 -4.27 -14.85 -12.60
N ARG A 6 -5.27 -14.04 -12.21
CA ARG A 6 -6.66 -14.21 -12.65
C ARG A 6 -7.03 -13.36 -13.87
N HIS A 7 -6.15 -12.46 -14.28
CA HIS A 7 -6.34 -11.56 -15.42
C HIS A 7 -5.08 -11.57 -16.27
N LEU A 8 -5.20 -11.80 -17.56
CA LEU A 8 -4.09 -11.84 -18.50
C LEU A 8 -4.31 -10.85 -19.63
N PRO A 9 -3.33 -10.01 -19.96
CA PRO A 9 -3.38 -9.17 -21.14
C PRO A 9 -3.39 -10.03 -22.40
N VAL A 10 -4.24 -9.66 -23.34
CA VAL A 10 -4.30 -10.25 -24.71
C VAL A 10 -3.71 -9.25 -25.67
N VAL A 11 -2.74 -9.69 -26.45
CA VAL A 11 -1.99 -8.83 -27.39
C VAL A 11 -2.05 -9.37 -28.80
N SER A 12 -1.93 -8.48 -29.78
CA SER A 12 -1.76 -8.84 -31.20
C SER A 12 -0.35 -9.37 -31.47
N SER A 13 -0.14 -9.89 -32.70
CA SER A 13 1.21 -10.24 -33.20
C SER A 13 2.18 -9.05 -33.25
N GLU A 14 1.66 -7.83 -33.27
CA GLU A 14 2.42 -6.58 -33.31
C GLU A 14 2.63 -5.97 -31.91
N MET A 15 2.24 -6.74 -30.85
CA MET A 15 2.31 -6.31 -29.46
C MET A 15 1.37 -5.14 -29.10
N GLU A 16 0.27 -4.97 -29.81
CA GLU A 16 -0.78 -4.06 -29.41
C GLU A 16 -1.68 -4.72 -28.37
N LEU A 17 -2.04 -3.98 -27.33
CA LEU A 17 -2.93 -4.48 -26.28
C LEU A 17 -4.37 -4.51 -26.83
N LEU A 18 -4.95 -5.71 -26.92
CA LEU A 18 -6.31 -5.93 -27.43
C LEU A 18 -7.35 -5.97 -26.32
N GLY A 19 -6.97 -6.41 -25.12
CA GLY A 19 -7.88 -6.56 -24.00
C GLY A 19 -7.24 -7.26 -22.81
N VAL A 20 -8.07 -7.57 -21.82
CA VAL A 20 -7.71 -8.35 -20.66
C VAL A 20 -8.70 -9.50 -20.52
N LEU A 21 -8.19 -10.73 -20.45
CA LEU A 21 -8.98 -11.94 -20.24
C LEU A 21 -8.92 -12.35 -18.78
N SER A 22 -10.08 -12.55 -18.16
CA SER A 22 -10.16 -13.09 -16.80
C SER A 22 -10.26 -14.63 -16.80
N GLU A 23 -9.83 -15.24 -15.69
CA GLU A 23 -10.02 -16.69 -15.44
C GLU A 23 -11.49 -17.08 -15.55
N GLY A 24 -12.41 -16.23 -15.02
CA GLY A 24 -13.86 -16.48 -15.11
C GLY A 24 -14.35 -16.55 -16.55
N GLN A 25 -13.99 -15.57 -17.39
CA GLN A 25 -14.38 -15.59 -18.82
C GLN A 25 -13.87 -16.84 -19.53
N LEU A 26 -12.69 -17.33 -19.16
CA LEU A 26 -12.14 -18.56 -19.76
C LEU A 26 -12.87 -19.81 -19.30
N LEU A 27 -13.27 -19.87 -18.00
CA LEU A 27 -14.01 -21.01 -17.43
C LEU A 27 -15.48 -21.04 -17.90
N ASP A 28 -16.07 -19.87 -18.16
CA ASP A 28 -17.45 -19.74 -18.65
C ASP A 28 -17.58 -19.99 -20.17
N ALA A 29 -16.46 -20.18 -20.86
CA ALA A 29 -16.48 -20.46 -22.29
C ALA A 29 -17.03 -21.86 -22.57
N ASP A 30 -18.14 -21.94 -23.30
CA ASP A 30 -18.83 -23.22 -23.63
C ASP A 30 -17.98 -24.15 -24.53
N ASN A 31 -16.99 -23.61 -25.20
CA ASN A 31 -16.16 -24.34 -26.17
C ASN A 31 -14.67 -24.04 -25.91
N PRO A 32 -13.82 -25.06 -25.69
CA PRO A 32 -12.38 -24.87 -25.53
C PRO A 32 -11.68 -24.31 -26.79
N ASP A 33 -12.31 -24.42 -27.97
CA ASP A 33 -11.77 -23.89 -29.22
C ASP A 33 -12.22 -22.44 -29.53
N VAL A 34 -12.87 -21.76 -28.57
CA VAL A 34 -13.29 -20.38 -28.75
C VAL A 34 -12.09 -19.44 -28.93
N LEU A 35 -12.19 -18.51 -29.85
CA LEU A 35 -11.14 -17.52 -30.05
C LEU A 35 -11.09 -16.53 -28.87
N VAL A 36 -9.92 -16.37 -28.27
CA VAL A 36 -9.68 -15.45 -27.12
C VAL A 36 -10.18 -14.04 -27.43
N GLY A 37 -10.04 -13.57 -28.67
CA GLY A 37 -10.52 -12.26 -29.09
C GLY A 37 -12.04 -12.04 -28.97
N THR A 38 -12.84 -13.12 -28.87
CA THR A 38 -14.30 -13.01 -28.68
C THR A 38 -14.69 -12.96 -27.19
N LEU A 39 -13.76 -13.26 -26.29
CA LEU A 39 -13.97 -13.30 -24.84
C LEU A 39 -13.56 -11.99 -24.17
N ILE A 40 -12.70 -11.19 -24.78
CA ILE A 40 -12.20 -9.94 -24.20
C ILE A 40 -13.20 -8.79 -24.39
N GLY A 41 -13.18 -7.83 -23.45
CA GLY A 41 -13.94 -6.59 -23.56
C GLY A 41 -13.41 -5.63 -24.61
N VAL A 42 -14.21 -4.60 -24.93
CA VAL A 42 -13.92 -3.67 -26.05
C VAL A 42 -12.77 -2.70 -25.74
N GLU A 43 -12.58 -2.32 -24.46
CA GLU A 43 -11.53 -1.39 -24.06
C GLU A 43 -10.57 -2.06 -23.08
N PRO A 44 -9.27 -2.20 -23.44
CA PRO A 44 -8.27 -2.76 -22.57
C PRO A 44 -7.90 -1.78 -21.46
N VAL A 45 -7.95 -2.25 -20.22
CA VAL A 45 -7.46 -1.48 -19.06
C VAL A 45 -5.94 -1.59 -19.00
N SER A 46 -5.27 -0.45 -19.09
CA SER A 46 -3.81 -0.38 -19.09
C SER A 46 -3.32 0.87 -18.37
N ILE A 47 -2.01 0.93 -18.16
CA ILE A 47 -1.34 2.10 -17.60
C ILE A 47 -0.09 2.43 -18.43
N SER A 48 0.29 3.71 -18.43
CA SER A 48 1.53 4.17 -19.07
C SER A 48 2.76 3.66 -18.34
N GLU A 49 3.84 3.40 -19.08
CA GLU A 49 5.17 3.09 -18.52
C GLU A 49 5.74 4.17 -17.60
N HIS A 50 5.25 5.40 -17.70
CA HIS A 50 5.65 6.53 -16.86
C HIS A 50 4.76 6.77 -15.64
N ALA A 51 3.71 5.96 -15.47
CA ALA A 51 2.76 6.13 -14.38
C ALA A 51 3.38 5.80 -13.03
N HIS A 52 2.95 6.52 -11.99
CA HIS A 52 3.37 6.25 -10.62
C HIS A 52 2.67 5.01 -10.06
N VAL A 53 3.32 4.35 -9.09
CA VAL A 53 2.76 3.17 -8.41
C VAL A 53 1.38 3.42 -7.79
N PHE A 54 1.08 4.63 -7.33
CA PHE A 54 -0.24 4.99 -6.78
C PHE A 54 -1.33 4.96 -7.86
N GLU A 55 -1.02 5.42 -9.07
CA GLU A 55 -1.96 5.36 -10.20
C GLU A 55 -2.23 3.91 -10.60
N ALA A 56 -1.17 3.08 -10.68
CA ALA A 56 -1.31 1.66 -10.95
C ALA A 56 -2.19 0.96 -9.91
N THR A 57 -2.00 1.31 -8.63
CA THR A 57 -2.80 0.76 -7.54
C THR A 57 -4.26 1.17 -7.67
N LYS A 58 -4.53 2.44 -7.94
CA LYS A 58 -5.88 2.95 -8.12
C LYS A 58 -6.60 2.21 -9.25
N VAL A 59 -5.97 2.09 -10.42
CA VAL A 59 -6.56 1.38 -11.57
C VAL A 59 -6.84 -0.09 -11.25
N LEU A 60 -5.91 -0.79 -10.57
CA LEU A 60 -6.12 -2.18 -10.15
C LEU A 60 -7.31 -2.33 -9.19
N MET A 61 -7.51 -1.36 -8.29
CA MET A 61 -8.62 -1.38 -7.33
C MET A 61 -9.94 -1.04 -8.01
N ASP A 62 -10.00 0.03 -8.79
CA ASP A 62 -11.21 0.50 -9.46
C ASP A 62 -11.79 -0.56 -10.41
N HIS A 63 -10.93 -1.34 -11.06
CA HIS A 63 -11.33 -2.40 -12.00
C HIS A 63 -11.26 -3.82 -11.40
N ASN A 64 -10.97 -3.95 -10.11
CA ASN A 64 -10.80 -5.24 -9.40
C ASN A 64 -9.88 -6.23 -10.13
N LEU A 65 -8.78 -5.73 -10.70
CA LEU A 65 -7.81 -6.52 -11.45
C LEU A 65 -6.74 -7.13 -10.54
N THR A 66 -6.19 -8.27 -10.93
CA THR A 66 -5.02 -8.89 -10.28
C THR A 66 -3.71 -8.54 -10.98
N THR A 67 -3.82 -8.13 -12.25
CA THR A 67 -2.71 -7.65 -13.08
C THR A 67 -3.15 -6.46 -13.91
N LEU A 68 -2.21 -5.59 -14.24
CA LEU A 68 -2.42 -4.41 -15.06
C LEU A 68 -1.41 -4.38 -16.20
N ALA A 69 -1.90 -4.26 -17.41
CA ALA A 69 -1.05 -4.12 -18.59
C ALA A 69 -0.32 -2.76 -18.57
N VAL A 70 0.94 -2.77 -18.92
CA VAL A 70 1.76 -1.56 -19.12
C VAL A 70 1.97 -1.34 -20.61
N VAL A 71 1.69 -0.12 -21.06
CA VAL A 71 1.84 0.27 -22.47
C VAL A 71 2.76 1.47 -22.62
N SER A 72 3.44 1.54 -23.77
CA SER A 72 4.19 2.72 -24.17
C SER A 72 3.26 3.86 -24.58
N GLU A 73 3.83 5.05 -24.84
CA GLU A 73 3.10 6.19 -25.39
C GLU A 73 2.43 5.88 -26.75
N SER A 74 3.00 4.94 -27.53
CA SER A 74 2.42 4.49 -28.80
C SER A 74 1.34 3.40 -28.64
N GLY A 75 0.96 3.01 -27.42
CA GLY A 75 -0.01 1.95 -27.14
C GLY A 75 0.54 0.52 -27.24
N ARG A 76 1.85 0.35 -27.45
CA ARG A 76 2.48 -0.96 -27.52
C ARG A 76 2.57 -1.59 -26.12
N TYR A 77 2.17 -2.83 -25.98
CA TYR A 77 2.33 -3.60 -24.75
C TYR A 77 3.81 -3.82 -24.40
N LEU A 78 4.18 -3.45 -23.19
CA LEU A 78 5.55 -3.57 -22.67
C LEU A 78 5.69 -4.68 -21.62
N GLY A 79 4.62 -4.98 -20.91
CA GLY A 79 4.62 -5.96 -19.85
C GLY A 79 3.41 -5.83 -18.94
N LEU A 80 3.44 -6.49 -17.81
CA LEU A 80 2.37 -6.39 -16.81
C LEU A 80 2.94 -6.13 -15.42
N VAL A 81 2.14 -5.47 -14.60
CA VAL A 81 2.35 -5.27 -13.16
C VAL A 81 1.31 -6.09 -12.42
N ARG A 82 1.73 -6.90 -11.45
CA ARG A 82 0.83 -7.68 -10.59
C ARG A 82 0.55 -6.92 -9.31
N ARG A 83 -0.60 -7.18 -8.71
CA ARG A 83 -0.95 -6.64 -7.37
C ARG A 83 0.15 -6.90 -6.32
N HIS A 84 0.78 -8.07 -6.39
CA HIS A 84 1.89 -8.42 -5.51
C HIS A 84 3.14 -7.54 -5.72
N ASP A 85 3.46 -7.18 -6.96
CA ASP A 85 4.61 -6.31 -7.27
C ASP A 85 4.41 -4.91 -6.68
N LEU A 86 3.15 -4.41 -6.65
CA LEU A 86 2.81 -3.15 -6.00
C LEU A 86 2.94 -3.25 -4.47
N PHE A 87 2.49 -4.36 -3.88
CA PHE A 87 2.66 -4.60 -2.45
C PHE A 87 4.14 -4.56 -2.05
N ASP A 88 5.01 -5.25 -2.78
CA ASP A 88 6.47 -5.21 -2.55
C ASP A 88 7.04 -3.80 -2.72
N ARG A 89 6.51 -3.03 -3.65
CA ARG A 89 6.92 -1.63 -3.84
C ARG A 89 6.51 -0.76 -2.65
N PHE A 90 5.28 -0.88 -2.16
CA PHE A 90 4.83 -0.19 -0.95
C PHE A 90 5.62 -0.59 0.28
N ALA A 91 5.88 -1.88 0.46
CA ALA A 91 6.70 -2.37 1.56
C ALA A 91 8.08 -1.68 1.60
N ARG A 92 8.72 -1.51 0.44
CA ARG A 92 9.99 -0.76 0.35
C ARG A 92 9.81 0.74 0.62
N MET A 93 8.74 1.37 0.12
CA MET A 93 8.46 2.79 0.35
C MET A 93 8.20 3.09 1.83
N LEU A 94 7.56 2.18 2.53
CA LEU A 94 7.25 2.28 3.95
C LEU A 94 8.39 1.78 4.84
N ALA A 95 9.54 1.43 4.26
CA ALA A 95 10.72 0.93 4.98
C ALA A 95 10.40 -0.26 5.92
N THR A 96 9.47 -1.16 5.51
CA THR A 96 9.03 -2.28 6.38
C THR A 96 10.16 -3.25 6.73
N GLN A 97 11.20 -3.33 5.91
CA GLN A 97 12.36 -4.20 6.13
C GLN A 97 13.44 -3.55 7.00
N GLU A 98 13.33 -2.24 7.25
CA GLU A 98 14.27 -1.54 8.11
C GLU A 98 13.93 -1.80 9.58
N SER A 99 14.96 -2.03 10.39
CA SER A 99 14.81 -2.15 11.85
C SER A 99 14.41 -0.80 12.46
N GLY A 100 13.53 -0.84 13.49
CA GLY A 100 13.09 0.38 14.16
C GLY A 100 11.67 0.30 14.68
N ALA A 101 11.22 1.36 15.34
CA ALA A 101 9.87 1.45 15.91
C ALA A 101 8.86 2.02 14.89
N ILE A 102 7.60 1.63 15.08
CA ILE A 102 6.44 2.18 14.38
C ILE A 102 5.57 2.88 15.42
N ILE A 103 5.15 4.10 15.14
CA ILE A 103 4.30 4.90 16.00
C ILE A 103 3.08 5.35 15.22
N SER A 104 1.89 5.15 15.78
CA SER A 104 0.63 5.67 15.24
C SER A 104 0.11 6.76 16.15
N LEU A 105 -0.18 7.92 15.55
CA LEU A 105 -0.71 9.10 16.22
C LEU A 105 -2.10 9.41 15.70
N GLU A 106 -2.94 9.99 16.53
CA GLU A 106 -4.19 10.62 16.13
C GLU A 106 -4.08 12.13 16.37
N ILE A 107 -4.29 12.91 15.32
CA ILE A 107 -4.06 14.35 15.35
C ILE A 107 -5.27 15.04 14.73
N ALA A 108 -5.75 16.14 15.34
CA ALA A 108 -6.76 16.96 14.71
C ALA A 108 -6.21 17.55 13.40
N GLU A 109 -6.96 17.46 12.31
CA GLU A 109 -6.52 17.86 10.97
C GLU A 109 -5.97 19.31 10.93
N ARG A 110 -6.63 20.22 11.66
CA ARG A 110 -6.19 21.62 11.81
C ARG A 110 -4.82 21.80 12.48
N ASP A 111 -4.40 20.80 13.30
CA ASP A 111 -3.17 20.84 14.09
C ASP A 111 -2.08 19.95 13.48
N ALA A 112 -2.36 19.29 12.34
CA ALA A 112 -1.51 18.31 11.69
C ALA A 112 -0.28 18.93 10.99
N ALA A 113 0.50 19.68 11.74
CA ALA A 113 1.79 20.19 11.25
C ALA A 113 2.86 19.09 11.32
N LEU A 114 2.90 18.19 10.31
CA LEU A 114 3.86 17.07 10.23
C LEU A 114 5.31 17.53 10.38
N SER A 115 5.63 18.73 9.91
CA SER A 115 6.97 19.33 10.07
C SER A 115 7.40 19.47 11.52
N ARG A 116 6.48 19.71 12.45
CA ARG A 116 6.78 19.80 13.89
C ARG A 116 7.16 18.45 14.46
N ILE A 117 6.45 17.40 14.03
CA ILE A 117 6.71 16.02 14.47
C ILE A 117 8.07 15.56 13.96
N ILE A 118 8.34 15.80 12.68
CA ILE A 118 9.63 15.44 12.07
C ILE A 118 10.77 16.18 12.77
N HIS A 119 10.61 17.49 13.00
CA HIS A 119 11.61 18.30 13.69
C HIS A 119 11.84 17.83 15.12
N LEU A 120 10.77 17.44 15.85
CA LEU A 120 10.87 16.90 17.18
C LEU A 120 11.72 15.61 17.21
N PHE A 121 11.53 14.72 16.23
CA PHE A 121 12.33 13.51 16.10
C PHE A 121 13.79 13.83 15.79
N GLU A 122 14.04 14.69 14.79
CA GLU A 122 15.39 15.05 14.36
C GLU A 122 16.20 15.73 15.48
N GLN A 123 15.57 16.60 16.29
CA GLN A 123 16.21 17.23 17.45
C GLN A 123 16.60 16.22 18.55
N ASN A 124 16.03 15.04 18.53
CA ASN A 124 16.30 13.97 19.49
C ASN A 124 17.09 12.80 18.86
N ASP A 125 17.80 13.04 17.77
CA ASP A 125 18.60 12.07 17.02
C ASP A 125 17.80 10.86 16.53
N VAL A 126 16.50 11.06 16.28
CA VAL A 126 15.60 10.05 15.72
C VAL A 126 15.35 10.38 14.25
N ARG A 127 15.72 9.47 13.35
CA ARG A 127 15.48 9.62 11.92
C ARG A 127 14.16 8.98 11.53
N VAL A 128 13.31 9.73 10.84
CA VAL A 128 12.09 9.21 10.21
C VAL A 128 12.47 8.41 8.96
N LEU A 129 12.05 7.15 8.88
CA LEU A 129 12.25 6.24 7.75
C LEU A 129 11.09 6.31 6.76
N SER A 130 9.86 6.37 7.28
CA SER A 130 8.65 6.60 6.48
C SER A 130 7.58 7.29 7.30
N LEU A 131 6.67 7.96 6.61
CA LEU A 131 5.51 8.62 7.18
C LEU A 131 4.33 8.47 6.23
N SER A 132 3.19 8.05 6.76
CA SER A 132 1.91 8.02 6.04
C SER A 132 0.81 8.69 6.86
N THR A 133 -0.18 9.22 6.17
CA THR A 133 -1.36 9.84 6.78
C THR A 133 -2.62 9.18 6.23
N GLU A 134 -3.59 8.97 7.11
CA GLU A 134 -4.91 8.44 6.79
C GLU A 134 -5.97 9.40 7.29
N ALA A 135 -6.92 9.76 6.43
CA ALA A 135 -8.07 10.55 6.86
C ALA A 135 -9.07 9.62 7.57
N HIS A 136 -9.43 9.94 8.81
CA HIS A 136 -10.55 9.29 9.46
C HIS A 136 -11.84 9.98 9.03
N ASN A 137 -12.85 9.17 8.60
CA ASN A 137 -14.17 9.67 8.26
C ASN A 137 -15.06 9.88 9.52
N ASP A 138 -14.46 10.38 10.60
CA ASP A 138 -15.17 10.67 11.83
C ASP A 138 -15.64 12.13 11.91
N ALA A 139 -16.62 12.38 12.79
CA ALA A 139 -17.17 13.72 13.02
C ALA A 139 -16.14 14.66 13.72
N GLU A 140 -15.01 14.16 14.16
CA GLU A 140 -14.01 14.88 14.93
C GLU A 140 -12.96 15.55 14.04
N GLY A 141 -12.90 15.20 12.75
CA GLY A 141 -11.91 15.75 11.80
C GLY A 141 -10.48 15.43 12.25
N THR A 142 -10.22 14.17 12.58
CA THR A 142 -8.89 13.68 12.93
C THR A 142 -8.25 12.98 11.74
N ILE A 143 -6.91 12.95 11.74
CA ILE A 143 -6.10 12.14 10.84
C ILE A 143 -5.25 11.17 11.65
N GLY A 144 -5.11 9.95 11.15
CA GLY A 144 -4.11 9.00 11.57
C GLY A 144 -2.76 9.36 10.94
N VAL A 145 -1.69 9.32 11.74
CA VAL A 145 -0.32 9.51 11.25
C VAL A 145 0.52 8.34 11.72
N THR A 146 0.95 7.50 10.76
CA THR A 146 1.84 6.37 11.05
C THR A 146 3.26 6.74 10.65
N ILE A 147 4.19 6.59 11.59
CA ILE A 147 5.59 6.99 11.43
C ILE A 147 6.48 5.81 11.77
N LYS A 148 7.39 5.46 10.86
CA LYS A 148 8.48 4.53 11.14
C LYS A 148 9.76 5.29 11.38
N VAL A 149 10.47 4.93 12.46
CA VAL A 149 11.71 5.58 12.90
C VAL A 149 12.84 4.56 13.05
N ASN A 150 14.09 5.03 12.99
CA ASN A 150 15.28 4.17 13.02
C ASN A 150 15.72 3.73 14.43
N VAL A 151 14.94 4.04 15.47
CA VAL A 151 15.22 3.64 16.86
C VAL A 151 14.26 2.55 17.29
N ARG A 152 14.70 1.64 18.16
CA ARG A 152 13.92 0.49 18.62
C ARG A 152 13.20 0.75 19.93
N GLU A 153 13.73 1.66 20.75
CA GLU A 153 13.25 1.98 22.09
C GLU A 153 11.96 2.82 22.04
N VAL A 154 10.83 2.13 22.08
CA VAL A 154 9.49 2.74 21.99
C VAL A 154 9.17 3.65 23.14
N SER A 155 9.54 3.27 24.38
CA SER A 155 9.22 4.02 25.61
C SER A 155 9.76 5.45 25.55
N ARG A 156 10.99 5.63 25.07
CA ARG A 156 11.59 6.96 24.89
C ARG A 156 10.78 7.82 23.92
N ILE A 157 10.34 7.22 22.81
CA ILE A 157 9.57 7.92 21.79
C ILE A 157 8.17 8.29 22.29
N LYS A 158 7.49 7.35 22.97
CA LYS A 158 6.20 7.63 23.62
C LYS A 158 6.30 8.83 24.56
N HIS A 159 7.26 8.83 25.49
CA HIS A 159 7.48 9.94 26.41
C HIS A 159 7.75 11.28 25.71
N LEU A 160 8.55 11.25 24.65
CA LEU A 160 8.86 12.44 23.85
C LEU A 160 7.58 13.04 23.23
N LEU A 161 6.73 12.19 22.65
CA LEU A 161 5.49 12.59 21.97
C LEU A 161 4.45 13.08 22.97
N ASP A 162 4.23 12.34 24.05
CA ASP A 162 3.28 12.68 25.13
C ASP A 162 3.64 14.02 25.78
N HIS A 163 4.93 14.27 26.03
CA HIS A 163 5.39 15.54 26.60
C HIS A 163 5.12 16.73 25.67
N ASN A 164 5.08 16.48 24.35
CA ASN A 164 4.78 17.50 23.35
C ASN A 164 3.30 17.53 22.92
N GLY A 165 2.42 16.82 23.66
CA GLY A 165 0.97 16.89 23.49
C GLY A 165 0.42 16.07 22.32
N TYR A 166 1.20 15.12 21.77
CA TYR A 166 0.72 14.20 20.75
C TYR A 166 0.07 12.97 21.37
N LYS A 167 -1.11 12.60 20.90
CA LYS A 167 -1.81 11.38 21.32
C LYS A 167 -1.25 10.18 20.56
N VAL A 168 -0.49 9.32 21.27
CA VAL A 168 -0.01 8.04 20.73
C VAL A 168 -1.14 7.02 20.83
N VAL A 169 -1.60 6.49 19.69
CA VAL A 169 -2.67 5.47 19.63
C VAL A 169 -2.07 4.08 19.75
N ALA A 170 -0.96 3.83 19.03
CA ALA A 170 -0.23 2.58 19.07
C ALA A 170 1.27 2.82 18.85
N ALA A 171 2.09 1.94 19.41
CA ALA A 171 3.52 1.98 19.18
C ALA A 171 4.11 0.56 19.25
N PHE A 172 4.91 0.20 18.25
CA PHE A 172 5.49 -1.13 18.08
C PHE A 172 7.01 -1.01 17.98
N GLY A 173 7.74 -1.73 18.82
CA GLY A 173 9.20 -1.79 18.84
C GLY A 173 9.72 -3.22 18.76
N GLU A 174 11.03 -3.36 18.58
CA GLU A 174 11.69 -4.67 18.52
C GLU A 174 12.17 -5.17 19.91
N ASP A 175 12.31 -4.28 20.88
CA ASP A 175 12.91 -4.55 22.21
C ASP A 175 11.88 -4.63 23.35
N GLU A 176 10.64 -5.05 23.07
CA GLU A 176 9.62 -5.16 24.10
C GLU A 176 9.62 -6.54 24.78
N ASP A 177 9.33 -6.54 26.10
CA ASP A 177 9.31 -7.73 26.93
C ASP A 177 8.21 -8.71 26.48
N PRO A 178 8.44 -10.04 26.50
CA PRO A 178 7.43 -11.05 26.15
C PRO A 178 6.12 -10.98 26.96
N GLU A 179 6.13 -10.34 28.14
CA GLU A 179 4.93 -10.17 28.98
C GLU A 179 3.93 -9.18 28.34
N ASP A 180 4.38 -8.24 27.51
CA ASP A 180 3.50 -7.27 26.79
C ASP A 180 2.87 -7.85 25.51
N LEU A 181 3.11 -9.13 25.20
CA LEU A 181 2.68 -9.75 23.95
C LEU A 181 1.15 -9.78 23.78
N LEU A 182 0.41 -9.94 24.89
CA LEU A 182 -1.06 -9.94 24.87
C LEU A 182 -1.64 -8.54 24.63
N ASP A 183 -1.05 -7.52 25.19
CA ASP A 183 -1.46 -6.14 24.98
C ASP A 183 -1.15 -5.70 23.54
N ARG A 184 -0.03 -6.16 22.99
CA ARG A 184 0.34 -5.95 21.56
C ARG A 184 -0.64 -6.62 20.59
N VAL A 185 -1.08 -7.83 20.88
CA VAL A 185 -2.10 -8.51 20.05
C VAL A 185 -3.40 -7.71 20.09
N GLN A 186 -3.80 -7.19 21.23
CA GLN A 186 -5.00 -6.36 21.34
C GLN A 186 -4.85 -5.01 20.64
N GLU A 187 -3.70 -4.34 20.74
CA GLU A 187 -3.40 -3.10 20.01
C GLU A 187 -3.40 -3.34 18.50
N PHE A 188 -2.78 -4.43 18.05
CA PHE A 188 -2.75 -4.80 16.63
C PHE A 188 -4.15 -5.14 16.09
N MET A 189 -4.96 -5.90 16.86
CA MET A 189 -6.34 -6.20 16.48
C MET A 189 -7.19 -4.94 16.38
N ARG A 190 -7.03 -4.00 17.33
CA ARG A 190 -7.72 -2.70 17.30
C ARG A 190 -7.30 -1.84 16.10
N TYR A 191 -6.04 -1.92 15.72
CA TYR A 191 -5.51 -1.22 14.54
C TYR A 191 -6.07 -1.79 13.21
N LEU A 192 -6.38 -3.09 13.19
CA LEU A 192 -6.93 -3.77 12.00
C LEU A 192 -8.48 -3.74 11.93
N GLU A 193 -9.16 -3.47 13.04
CA GLU A 193 -10.64 -3.38 13.11
C GLU A 193 -11.13 -2.01 12.64
N VAL A 194 -10.76 -1.61 11.43
CA VAL A 194 -11.31 -0.42 10.77
C VAL A 194 -12.45 -0.79 9.83
#